data_a01cef1c017f2891c8dc97e371bffb10
#
_entry.id   a01cef1c017f2891c8dc97e371bffb10
#
_cell.length_a   1.000
_cell.length_b   1.000
_cell.length_c   1.000
_cell.angle_alpha   90.00
_cell.angle_beta   90.00
_cell.angle_gamma   90.00
#
_symmetry.space_group_name_H-M   'P 1'
#
loop_
_entity.id
_entity.type
_entity.pdbx_description
1 polymer ?
#
loop_
_entity_poly.entity_id
_entity_poly.type
_entity_poly.pdbx_seq_one_letter_code
_entity_poly.pdbx_strand_id
1 'polypeptide(L)'
;LRFSSDFILDCIYVPAPLNFTIKEISIMQIAQDILNGKSLTKEEAYNLYTDESIDTMTLLDEAYAIRKHYYGKKVKLNMILNAKSGICPEDCGYCGQSRDMKRKDRYALIPENDIVAGANAAAEHQIGTYCIVMSGRGPSDKEVDHITSSVKQIKQTHPELKVCACLGIANDDQAQRLKDAGVDRYNHNLNTSENYHDTVVTTHSYEQRVNTVEIMKAHHISPCSGVICGMGETDQDRIDMAFALKEIDADSIPINFLHPIQGTKFGEMDELTPMKCLRIIALFRLVNPTKEIRIAGGREINLQSLQPLALLAANSIFVGDYLITGGQPNEMDYRMIQDLGFEIDHSNLPEDTAEQITQKLEA
;
A
#
# COMPACT_ATOMS: atom_id res chain seq x y z
N LEU A 1 25.22 -35.88 -57.27
CA LEU A 1 24.87 -35.93 -55.84
C LEU A 1 23.43 -35.44 -55.71
N ARG A 2 22.49 -36.42 -55.53
CA ARG A 2 21.08 -36.16 -55.28
C ARG A 2 20.94 -35.90 -53.78
N PHE A 3 20.44 -34.73 -53.35
CA PHE A 3 19.94 -34.50 -52.01
C PHE A 3 18.46 -34.88 -51.99
N SER A 4 18.15 -35.85 -51.12
CA SER A 4 16.79 -36.29 -50.87
C SER A 4 16.02 -35.25 -50.05
N SER A 5 14.86 -34.90 -50.51
CA SER A 5 13.91 -34.02 -49.85
C SER A 5 12.98 -34.78 -48.92
N ASP A 6 13.47 -35.25 -47.78
CA ASP A 6 12.62 -35.86 -46.76
C ASP A 6 13.19 -35.50 -45.37
N PHE A 7 12.68 -34.42 -44.78
CA PHE A 7 12.68 -34.18 -43.33
C PHE A 7 12.17 -32.77 -42.99
N ILE A 8 10.90 -32.48 -43.29
CA ILE A 8 10.16 -31.40 -42.60
C ILE A 8 8.68 -31.81 -42.58
N LEU A 9 8.28 -32.62 -41.66
CA LEU A 9 6.89 -32.72 -41.21
C LEU A 9 6.92 -33.45 -39.88
N ASP A 10 6.22 -32.85 -38.91
CA ASP A 10 5.86 -33.38 -37.58
C ASP A 10 6.58 -32.78 -36.38
N CYS A 11 6.20 -31.53 -36.13
CA CYS A 11 6.04 -31.03 -34.76
C CYS A 11 5.00 -29.92 -34.73
N ILE A 12 3.78 -30.24 -35.13
CA ILE A 12 2.61 -29.48 -34.69
C ILE A 12 2.32 -30.03 -33.28
N TYR A 13 2.92 -29.40 -32.27
CA TYR A 13 2.51 -29.59 -30.90
C TYR A 13 1.10 -29.03 -30.76
N VAL A 14 0.09 -29.90 -30.84
CA VAL A 14 -1.27 -29.60 -30.41
C VAL A 14 -1.25 -29.68 -28.89
N PRO A 15 -1.34 -28.55 -28.15
CA PRO A 15 -1.41 -28.64 -26.71
C PRO A 15 -2.66 -29.44 -26.35
N ALA A 16 -2.50 -30.41 -25.43
CA ALA A 16 -3.64 -31.12 -24.87
C ALA A 16 -4.66 -30.11 -24.34
N PRO A 17 -5.97 -30.35 -24.50
CA PRO A 17 -6.98 -29.44 -23.96
C PRO A 17 -6.72 -29.26 -22.47
N LEU A 18 -6.62 -28.01 -22.03
CA LEU A 18 -6.54 -27.66 -20.62
C LEU A 18 -7.86 -28.13 -19.97
N ASN A 19 -7.81 -29.23 -19.25
CA ASN A 19 -8.94 -29.75 -18.48
C ASN A 19 -9.07 -28.95 -17.20
N PHE A 20 -9.76 -27.82 -17.23
CA PHE A 20 -10.14 -27.08 -16.02
C PHE A 20 -11.20 -27.86 -15.24
N THR A 21 -11.06 -27.93 -13.94
CA THR A 21 -12.11 -28.44 -13.06
C THR A 21 -13.29 -27.49 -13.01
N ILE A 22 -14.49 -27.97 -12.67
CA ILE A 22 -15.68 -27.09 -12.50
C ILE A 22 -15.40 -25.98 -11.48
N LYS A 23 -14.56 -26.25 -10.48
CA LYS A 23 -14.15 -25.30 -9.45
C LYS A 23 -13.23 -24.20 -10.01
N GLU A 24 -12.26 -24.54 -10.86
CA GLU A 24 -11.40 -23.59 -11.56
C GLU A 24 -12.20 -22.68 -12.50
N ILE A 25 -13.18 -23.22 -13.22
CA ILE A 25 -14.11 -22.44 -14.05
C ILE A 25 -14.91 -21.45 -13.19
N SER A 26 -15.37 -21.85 -12.00
CA SER A 26 -16.06 -20.98 -11.06
C SER A 26 -15.19 -19.83 -10.53
N ILE A 27 -13.89 -20.09 -10.32
CA ILE A 27 -12.91 -19.07 -9.87
C ILE A 27 -12.63 -18.07 -10.98
N MET A 28 -12.48 -18.51 -12.23
CA MET A 28 -12.22 -17.65 -13.39
C MET A 28 -13.39 -16.70 -13.74
N GLN A 29 -14.47 -16.71 -12.95
CA GLN A 29 -15.63 -15.81 -13.08
C GLN A 29 -15.75 -14.80 -11.93
N ILE A 30 -14.92 -14.89 -10.90
CA ILE A 30 -15.05 -14.07 -9.68
C ILE A 30 -14.88 -12.59 -10.01
N ALA A 31 -13.88 -12.23 -10.83
CA ALA A 31 -13.69 -10.85 -11.26
C ALA A 31 -14.92 -10.32 -11.99
N GLN A 32 -15.50 -11.10 -12.92
CA GLN A 32 -16.67 -10.70 -13.65
C GLN A 32 -17.90 -10.52 -12.74
N ASP A 33 -18.08 -11.40 -11.78
CA ASP A 33 -19.17 -11.29 -10.79
C ASP A 33 -19.01 -10.00 -9.96
N ILE A 34 -17.78 -9.71 -9.48
CA ILE A 34 -17.48 -8.50 -8.72
C ILE A 34 -17.70 -7.25 -9.59
N LEU A 35 -17.25 -7.25 -10.84
CA LEU A 35 -17.45 -6.15 -11.78
C LEU A 35 -18.93 -5.93 -12.12
N ASN A 36 -19.75 -6.98 -12.04
CA ASN A 36 -21.21 -6.91 -12.18
C ASN A 36 -21.93 -6.52 -10.87
N GLY A 37 -21.17 -6.16 -9.83
CA GLY A 37 -21.72 -5.64 -8.57
C GLY A 37 -21.83 -6.64 -7.42
N LYS A 38 -21.35 -7.89 -7.58
CA LYS A 38 -21.25 -8.84 -6.47
C LYS A 38 -20.24 -8.33 -5.46
N SER A 39 -20.60 -8.36 -4.18
CA SER A 39 -19.68 -8.18 -3.06
C SER A 39 -19.42 -9.54 -2.42
N LEU A 40 -18.15 -9.93 -2.28
CA LEU A 40 -17.81 -11.16 -1.58
C LEU A 40 -18.28 -11.09 -0.13
N THR A 41 -18.76 -12.22 0.40
CA THR A 41 -18.96 -12.43 1.83
C THR A 41 -17.64 -12.81 2.50
N LYS A 42 -17.56 -12.70 3.84
CA LYS A 42 -16.36 -13.15 4.60
C LYS A 42 -16.09 -14.64 4.38
N GLU A 43 -17.14 -15.47 4.31
CA GLU A 43 -17.02 -16.90 4.07
C GLU A 43 -16.48 -17.22 2.67
N GLU A 44 -17.03 -16.56 1.63
CA GLU A 44 -16.50 -16.71 0.27
C GLU A 44 -15.03 -16.30 0.18
N ALA A 45 -14.67 -15.16 0.76
CA ALA A 45 -13.30 -14.65 0.78
C ALA A 45 -12.36 -15.59 1.56
N TYR A 46 -12.81 -16.14 2.69
CA TYR A 46 -12.06 -17.13 3.46
C TYR A 46 -11.80 -18.39 2.65
N ASN A 47 -12.84 -18.96 2.03
CA ASN A 47 -12.71 -20.16 1.21
C ASN A 47 -11.77 -19.95 0.02
N LEU A 48 -11.86 -18.81 -0.67
CA LEU A 48 -10.97 -18.44 -1.77
C LEU A 48 -9.51 -18.31 -1.31
N TYR A 49 -9.30 -17.72 -0.14
CA TYR A 49 -7.97 -17.45 0.37
C TYR A 49 -7.29 -18.69 0.95
N THR A 50 -8.03 -19.58 1.62
CA THR A 50 -7.47 -20.73 2.35
C THR A 50 -7.44 -22.04 1.54
N ASP A 51 -8.20 -22.14 0.46
CA ASP A 51 -8.25 -23.35 -0.37
C ASP A 51 -6.94 -23.52 -1.14
N GLU A 52 -6.12 -24.46 -0.71
CA GLU A 52 -4.82 -24.77 -1.34
C GLU A 52 -4.95 -25.31 -2.78
N SER A 53 -6.12 -25.82 -3.17
CA SER A 53 -6.36 -26.26 -4.56
C SER A 53 -6.52 -25.09 -5.53
N ILE A 54 -6.69 -23.86 -5.02
CA ILE A 54 -6.75 -22.64 -5.81
C ILE A 54 -5.34 -22.08 -5.93
N ASP A 55 -4.82 -22.10 -7.15
CA ASP A 55 -3.51 -21.52 -7.42
C ASP A 55 -3.50 -20.00 -7.17
N THR A 56 -2.44 -19.52 -6.53
CA THR A 56 -2.25 -18.07 -6.27
C THR A 56 -2.20 -17.26 -7.55
N MET A 57 -1.65 -17.81 -8.65
CA MET A 57 -1.61 -17.12 -9.93
C MET A 57 -3.01 -16.93 -10.53
N THR A 58 -3.91 -17.91 -10.36
CA THR A 58 -5.32 -17.79 -10.74
C THR A 58 -6.02 -16.67 -9.97
N LEU A 59 -5.82 -16.60 -8.64
CA LEU A 59 -6.37 -15.49 -7.84
C LEU A 59 -5.79 -14.13 -8.25
N LEU A 60 -4.51 -14.10 -8.60
CA LEU A 60 -3.85 -12.88 -9.03
C LEU A 60 -4.36 -12.40 -10.40
N ASP A 61 -4.69 -13.32 -11.32
CA ASP A 61 -5.30 -13.00 -12.61
C ASP A 61 -6.70 -12.40 -12.44
N GLU A 62 -7.53 -12.97 -11.57
CA GLU A 62 -8.84 -12.41 -11.21
C GLU A 62 -8.70 -11.01 -10.56
N ALA A 63 -7.74 -10.83 -9.66
CA ALA A 63 -7.44 -9.53 -9.06
C ALA A 63 -6.94 -8.53 -10.13
N TYR A 64 -6.16 -8.98 -11.11
CA TYR A 64 -5.69 -8.17 -12.23
C TYR A 64 -6.83 -7.70 -13.13
N ALA A 65 -7.79 -8.55 -13.42
CA ALA A 65 -8.97 -8.16 -14.21
C ALA A 65 -9.72 -6.99 -13.55
N ILE A 66 -9.91 -7.03 -12.22
CA ILE A 66 -10.53 -5.95 -11.45
C ILE A 66 -9.65 -4.68 -11.46
N ARG A 67 -8.37 -4.84 -11.13
CA ARG A 67 -7.40 -3.72 -11.11
C ARG A 67 -7.34 -3.04 -12.49
N LYS A 68 -7.29 -3.82 -13.56
CA LYS A 68 -7.25 -3.32 -14.94
C LYS A 68 -8.52 -2.55 -15.30
N HIS A 69 -9.69 -3.00 -14.83
CA HIS A 69 -10.96 -2.31 -15.09
C HIS A 69 -10.99 -0.91 -14.46
N TYR A 70 -10.58 -0.76 -13.21
CA TYR A 70 -10.67 0.52 -12.49
C TYR A 70 -9.46 1.44 -12.68
N TYR A 71 -8.28 0.90 -12.93
CA TYR A 71 -7.02 1.65 -12.92
C TYR A 71 -6.21 1.54 -14.23
N GLY A 72 -6.67 0.73 -15.20
CA GLY A 72 -5.95 0.52 -16.44
C GLY A 72 -4.53 0.01 -16.20
N LYS A 73 -3.55 0.68 -16.77
CA LYS A 73 -2.12 0.40 -16.59
C LYS A 73 -1.43 1.33 -15.59
N LYS A 74 -2.15 2.27 -14.99
CA LYS A 74 -1.58 3.32 -14.15
C LYS A 74 -1.15 2.81 -12.78
N VAL A 75 0.01 3.27 -12.31
CA VAL A 75 0.58 3.01 -10.98
C VAL A 75 0.86 4.34 -10.28
N LYS A 76 0.28 4.55 -9.11
CA LYS A 76 0.52 5.75 -8.29
C LYS A 76 1.81 5.60 -7.49
N LEU A 77 2.64 6.63 -7.53
CA LEU A 77 3.84 6.73 -6.72
C LEU A 77 3.58 7.57 -5.47
N ASN A 78 4.11 7.11 -4.34
CA ASN A 78 4.03 7.80 -3.07
C ASN A 78 5.42 7.84 -2.43
N MET A 79 5.74 8.93 -1.73
CA MET A 79 7.00 9.09 -1.03
C MET A 79 6.74 9.45 0.43
N ILE A 80 7.57 8.94 1.34
CA ILE A 80 7.48 9.18 2.77
C ILE A 80 8.56 10.15 3.20
N LEU A 81 8.18 11.15 4.02
CA LEU A 81 9.10 11.90 4.85
C LEU A 81 8.91 11.48 6.31
N ASN A 82 9.97 11.02 6.96
CA ASN A 82 10.00 10.79 8.39
C ASN A 82 10.29 12.12 9.12
N ALA A 83 9.24 12.88 9.43
CA ALA A 83 9.37 14.24 9.98
C ALA A 83 9.72 14.26 11.48
N LYS A 84 9.43 13.18 12.23
CA LYS A 84 9.78 13.01 13.65
C LYS A 84 10.04 11.54 13.91
N SER A 85 11.17 11.19 14.52
CA SER A 85 11.60 9.79 14.64
C SER A 85 11.95 9.37 16.07
N GLY A 86 11.52 8.16 16.45
CA GLY A 86 11.98 7.45 17.63
C GLY A 86 11.51 8.00 18.97
N ILE A 87 10.61 9.00 18.99
CA ILE A 87 10.03 9.60 20.21
C ILE A 87 8.56 9.21 20.26
N CYS A 88 8.28 7.97 20.70
CA CYS A 88 6.93 7.43 20.76
C CYS A 88 6.67 6.77 22.13
N PRO A 89 5.55 7.06 22.81
CA PRO A 89 5.20 6.42 24.08
C PRO A 89 4.52 5.06 23.90
N GLU A 90 4.21 4.68 22.66
CA GLU A 90 3.46 3.46 22.35
C GLU A 90 4.35 2.21 22.31
N ASP A 91 3.75 1.03 22.57
CA ASP A 91 4.43 -0.26 22.68
C ASP A 91 4.20 -1.19 21.49
N CYS A 92 3.84 -0.63 20.32
CA CYS A 92 3.56 -1.42 19.12
C CYS A 92 4.68 -2.43 18.82
N GLY A 93 4.36 -3.73 18.87
CA GLY A 93 5.31 -4.83 18.84
C GLY A 93 6.10 -5.02 17.56
N TYR A 94 5.69 -4.40 16.45
CA TYR A 94 6.39 -4.40 15.17
C TYR A 94 7.31 -3.18 14.99
N CYS A 95 7.12 -2.15 15.83
CA CYS A 95 7.65 -0.82 15.51
C CYS A 95 9.03 -0.59 16.14
N GLY A 96 10.05 -0.40 15.28
CA GLY A 96 11.38 -0.01 15.72
C GLY A 96 11.47 1.39 16.34
N GLN A 97 10.38 2.17 16.36
CA GLN A 97 10.28 3.47 17.00
C GLN A 97 9.47 3.43 18.32
N SER A 98 9.03 2.24 18.77
CA SER A 98 8.27 2.08 20.01
C SER A 98 9.09 2.48 21.26
N ARG A 99 8.41 2.69 22.38
CA ARG A 99 9.04 3.08 23.67
C ARG A 99 10.08 2.08 24.15
N ASP A 100 9.94 0.82 23.77
CA ASP A 100 10.80 -0.28 24.21
C ASP A 100 12.11 -0.35 23.41
N MET A 101 12.19 0.37 22.29
CA MET A 101 13.35 0.41 21.42
C MET A 101 14.33 1.50 21.80
N LYS A 102 15.59 1.11 22.07
CA LYS A 102 16.69 2.04 22.41
C LYS A 102 17.41 2.50 21.14
N ARG A 103 16.81 3.45 20.40
CA ARG A 103 17.42 4.03 19.20
C ARG A 103 18.32 5.23 19.55
N LYS A 104 19.43 5.37 18.82
CA LYS A 104 20.37 6.52 18.94
C LYS A 104 19.99 7.66 17.98
N ASP A 105 19.34 7.35 16.88
CA ASP A 105 18.96 8.23 15.77
C ASP A 105 17.56 8.84 15.95
N ARG A 106 17.23 9.22 17.20
CA ARG A 106 15.96 9.90 17.53
C ARG A 106 16.08 11.40 17.28
N TYR A 107 15.05 11.98 16.70
CA TYR A 107 14.95 13.43 16.53
C TYR A 107 13.51 13.92 16.70
N ALA A 108 13.40 15.17 17.16
CA ALA A 108 12.15 15.88 17.24
C ALA A 108 11.64 16.27 15.86
N LEU A 109 10.48 16.93 15.79
CA LEU A 109 9.94 17.43 14.52
C LEU A 109 10.97 18.33 13.81
N ILE A 110 11.27 17.98 12.55
CA ILE A 110 12.22 18.71 11.71
C ILE A 110 11.68 20.08 11.34
N PRO A 111 12.54 21.05 10.93
CA PRO A 111 12.11 22.38 10.49
C PRO A 111 11.12 22.36 9.31
N GLU A 112 10.23 23.34 9.24
CA GLU A 112 9.27 23.50 8.13
C GLU A 112 9.95 23.52 6.76
N ASN A 113 11.10 24.18 6.66
CA ASN A 113 11.86 24.24 5.40
C ASN A 113 12.30 22.86 4.90
N ASP A 114 12.63 21.94 5.80
CA ASP A 114 13.03 20.59 5.43
C ASP A 114 11.82 19.76 4.96
N ILE A 115 10.64 19.99 5.57
CA ILE A 115 9.37 19.37 5.13
C ILE A 115 9.02 19.87 3.71
N VAL A 116 9.14 21.17 3.46
CA VAL A 116 8.88 21.78 2.15
C VAL A 116 9.92 21.32 1.11
N ALA A 117 11.20 21.23 1.48
CA ALA A 117 12.25 20.71 0.59
C ALA A 117 11.99 19.25 0.16
N GLY A 118 11.49 18.41 1.08
CA GLY A 118 11.07 17.06 0.74
C GLY A 118 9.89 17.02 -0.25
N ALA A 119 8.96 17.94 -0.15
CA ALA A 119 7.85 18.07 -1.11
C ALA A 119 8.34 18.53 -2.50
N ASN A 120 9.32 19.45 -2.57
CA ASN A 120 9.94 19.84 -3.83
C ASN A 120 10.62 18.64 -4.51
N ALA A 121 11.41 17.86 -3.76
CA ALA A 121 12.01 16.64 -4.26
C ALA A 121 10.96 15.61 -4.72
N ALA A 122 9.84 15.46 -3.99
CA ALA A 122 8.76 14.60 -4.40
C ALA A 122 8.15 15.04 -5.75
N ALA A 123 7.93 16.34 -5.95
CA ALA A 123 7.42 16.88 -7.21
C ALA A 123 8.41 16.66 -8.37
N GLU A 124 9.71 16.87 -8.15
CA GLU A 124 10.77 16.61 -9.14
C GLU A 124 10.83 15.13 -9.57
N HIS A 125 10.54 14.20 -8.65
CA HIS A 125 10.47 12.76 -8.90
C HIS A 125 9.08 12.28 -9.34
N GLN A 126 8.18 13.19 -9.72
CA GLN A 126 6.83 12.87 -10.24
C GLN A 126 5.97 12.05 -9.26
N ILE A 127 6.20 12.26 -7.98
CA ILE A 127 5.44 11.60 -6.92
C ILE A 127 4.03 12.18 -6.85
N GLY A 128 3.02 11.31 -6.94
CA GLY A 128 1.62 11.73 -6.85
C GLY A 128 1.17 12.08 -5.44
N THR A 129 1.78 11.49 -4.41
CA THR A 129 1.44 11.74 -3.00
C THR A 129 2.68 11.80 -2.11
N TYR A 130 2.82 12.90 -1.39
CA TYR A 130 3.85 13.11 -0.38
C TYR A 130 3.30 12.87 1.02
N CYS A 131 3.87 11.91 1.76
CA CYS A 131 3.40 11.49 3.06
C CYS A 131 4.30 12.04 4.17
N ILE A 132 3.79 12.93 5.01
CA ILE A 132 4.48 13.48 6.18
C ILE A 132 4.15 12.60 7.38
N VAL A 133 5.14 11.90 7.94
CA VAL A 133 4.95 10.92 9.01
C VAL A 133 5.69 11.34 10.26
N MET A 134 5.01 11.22 11.41
CA MET A 134 5.57 11.52 12.72
C MET A 134 5.44 10.31 13.64
N SER A 135 6.50 10.00 14.38
CA SER A 135 6.42 9.08 15.51
C SER A 135 5.69 9.74 16.69
N GLY A 136 4.79 8.99 17.35
CA GLY A 136 4.03 9.46 18.52
C GLY A 136 2.66 8.80 18.59
N ARG A 137 1.99 8.93 19.75
CA ARG A 137 0.60 8.51 19.91
C ARG A 137 -0.35 9.37 19.08
N GLY A 138 -0.11 10.67 19.10
CA GLY A 138 -0.84 11.70 18.37
C GLY A 138 -0.08 13.02 18.43
N PRO A 139 -0.44 14.01 17.58
CA PRO A 139 0.24 15.29 17.53
C PRO A 139 -0.22 16.19 18.69
N SER A 140 0.70 16.99 19.23
CA SER A 140 0.35 18.18 20.03
C SER A 140 -0.15 19.30 19.11
N ASP A 141 -0.87 20.28 19.66
CA ASP A 141 -1.37 21.42 18.88
C ASP A 141 -0.25 22.22 18.22
N LYS A 142 0.92 22.34 18.88
CA LYS A 142 2.11 22.97 18.28
C LYS A 142 2.64 22.18 17.07
N GLU A 143 2.61 20.86 17.13
CA GLU A 143 3.00 20.02 15.99
C GLU A 143 1.99 20.12 14.87
N VAL A 144 0.69 20.22 15.18
CA VAL A 144 -0.34 20.48 14.16
C VAL A 144 -0.13 21.84 13.52
N ASP A 145 0.14 22.91 14.28
CA ASP A 145 0.46 24.24 13.73
C ASP A 145 1.65 24.20 12.77
N HIS A 146 2.71 23.51 13.16
CA HIS A 146 3.93 23.36 12.37
C HIS A 146 3.66 22.61 11.05
N ILE A 147 2.94 21.48 11.11
CA ILE A 147 2.58 20.70 9.93
C ILE A 147 1.63 21.46 9.01
N THR A 148 0.62 22.12 9.56
CA THR A 148 -0.34 22.90 8.77
C THR A 148 0.31 24.11 8.09
N SER A 149 1.29 24.76 8.74
CA SER A 149 2.11 25.81 8.13
C SER A 149 2.91 25.25 6.94
N SER A 150 3.58 24.13 7.11
CA SER A 150 4.33 23.45 6.03
C SER A 150 3.41 23.06 4.86
N VAL A 151 2.24 22.47 5.16
CA VAL A 151 1.27 22.03 4.13
C VAL A 151 0.77 23.23 3.30
N LYS A 152 0.45 24.36 3.95
CA LYS A 152 0.03 25.57 3.23
C LYS A 152 1.11 26.08 2.27
N GLN A 153 2.38 26.05 2.66
CA GLN A 153 3.51 26.40 1.78
C GLN A 153 3.63 25.43 0.61
N ILE A 154 3.54 24.11 0.87
CA ILE A 154 3.56 23.07 -0.18
C ILE A 154 2.43 23.30 -1.17
N LYS A 155 1.20 23.56 -0.71
CA LYS A 155 0.04 23.78 -1.58
C LYS A 155 0.10 25.07 -2.40
N GLN A 156 0.86 26.08 -1.94
CA GLN A 156 1.12 27.27 -2.73
C GLN A 156 2.09 27.02 -3.88
N THR A 157 3.09 26.14 -3.67
CA THR A 157 4.14 25.85 -4.65
C THR A 157 3.75 24.68 -5.58
N HIS A 158 3.11 23.65 -5.02
CA HIS A 158 2.70 22.41 -5.69
C HIS A 158 1.24 22.08 -5.38
N PRO A 159 0.26 22.83 -5.93
CA PRO A 159 -1.15 22.63 -5.65
C PRO A 159 -1.65 21.22 -6.08
N GLU A 160 -1.04 20.63 -7.10
CA GLU A 160 -1.34 19.29 -7.64
C GLU A 160 -0.81 18.15 -6.77
N LEU A 161 0.30 18.38 -6.03
CA LEU A 161 0.89 17.36 -5.17
C LEU A 161 -0.06 17.03 -4.02
N LYS A 162 -0.50 15.78 -3.94
CA LYS A 162 -1.32 15.35 -2.80
C LYS A 162 -0.48 15.20 -1.54
N VAL A 163 -0.95 15.80 -0.46
CA VAL A 163 -0.30 15.71 0.85
C VAL A 163 -1.08 14.76 1.74
N CYS A 164 -0.39 13.71 2.20
CA CYS A 164 -0.90 12.77 3.19
C CYS A 164 -0.22 13.03 4.54
N ALA A 165 -0.99 13.20 5.61
CA ALA A 165 -0.48 13.32 6.97
C ALA A 165 -0.65 11.99 7.71
N CYS A 166 0.37 11.56 8.50
CA CYS A 166 0.36 10.40 9.36
C CYS A 166 0.92 10.79 10.73
N LEU A 167 0.07 11.37 11.57
CA LEU A 167 0.48 12.01 12.81
C LEU A 167 0.05 11.25 14.08
N GLY A 168 -0.60 10.09 13.91
CA GLY A 168 -1.15 9.29 15.00
C GLY A 168 -2.64 9.56 15.25
N ILE A 169 -3.09 9.38 16.50
CA ILE A 169 -4.47 9.61 16.93
C ILE A 169 -4.73 11.12 16.98
N ALA A 170 -5.76 11.59 16.28
CA ALA A 170 -6.11 13.01 16.19
C ALA A 170 -7.59 13.22 16.57
N ASN A 171 -7.90 14.42 17.04
CA ASN A 171 -9.25 14.85 17.40
C ASN A 171 -9.89 15.74 16.30
N ASP A 172 -11.17 16.13 16.50
CA ASP A 172 -11.94 16.92 15.56
C ASP A 172 -11.30 18.29 15.24
N ASP A 173 -10.82 19.03 16.26
CA ASP A 173 -10.16 20.33 16.05
C ASP A 173 -8.91 20.18 15.18
N GLN A 174 -8.09 19.17 15.47
CA GLN A 174 -6.89 18.88 14.70
C GLN A 174 -7.23 18.46 13.25
N ALA A 175 -8.28 17.66 13.06
CA ALA A 175 -8.76 17.30 11.73
C ALA A 175 -9.22 18.50 10.93
N GLN A 176 -9.99 19.42 11.55
CA GLN A 176 -10.42 20.64 10.89
C GLN A 176 -9.22 21.50 10.46
N ARG A 177 -8.25 21.70 11.34
CA ARG A 177 -7.03 22.48 11.04
C ARG A 177 -6.20 21.87 9.91
N LEU A 178 -6.08 20.56 9.87
CA LEU A 178 -5.40 19.82 8.79
C LEU A 178 -6.16 19.99 7.47
N LYS A 179 -7.49 19.90 7.50
CA LYS A 179 -8.35 20.15 6.32
C LYS A 179 -8.16 21.56 5.77
N ASP A 180 -8.24 22.57 6.64
CA ASP A 180 -8.11 23.99 6.28
C ASP A 180 -6.72 24.34 5.73
N ALA A 181 -5.71 23.54 6.10
CA ALA A 181 -4.36 23.66 5.55
C ALA A 181 -4.18 23.03 4.16
N GLY A 182 -5.14 22.19 3.71
CA GLY A 182 -5.08 21.51 2.44
C GLY A 182 -4.51 20.10 2.49
N VAL A 183 -4.55 19.42 3.65
CA VAL A 183 -4.25 17.99 3.73
C VAL A 183 -5.29 17.22 2.94
N ASP A 184 -4.85 16.44 1.94
CA ASP A 184 -5.74 15.66 1.09
C ASP A 184 -6.12 14.33 1.72
N ARG A 185 -5.16 13.68 2.41
CA ARG A 185 -5.31 12.35 3.00
C ARG A 185 -4.76 12.29 4.42
N TYR A 186 -5.33 11.43 5.24
CA TYR A 186 -4.77 11.09 6.54
C TYR A 186 -4.52 9.58 6.62
N ASN A 187 -3.26 9.21 6.90
CA ASN A 187 -2.91 7.81 7.11
C ASN A 187 -3.03 7.45 8.59
N HIS A 188 -3.93 6.54 8.89
CA HIS A 188 -4.03 5.90 10.18
C HIS A 188 -4.42 4.43 10.00
N ASN A 189 -3.40 3.56 9.98
CA ASN A 189 -3.59 2.14 9.71
C ASN A 189 -4.35 1.45 10.85
N LEU A 190 -5.23 0.50 10.53
CA LEU A 190 -5.76 -0.46 11.51
C LEU A 190 -4.65 -1.39 12.01
N ASN A 191 -3.66 -1.67 11.19
CA ASN A 191 -2.50 -2.53 11.36
C ASN A 191 -2.82 -4.02 11.38
N THR A 192 -3.84 -4.45 12.14
CA THR A 192 -4.25 -5.84 12.28
C THR A 192 -5.76 -5.94 12.47
N SER A 193 -6.31 -7.15 12.67
CA SER A 193 -7.71 -7.36 13.03
C SER A 193 -7.99 -6.87 14.45
N GLU A 194 -9.25 -6.57 14.76
CA GLU A 194 -9.68 -6.24 16.11
C GLU A 194 -9.32 -7.36 17.10
N ASN A 195 -9.55 -8.61 16.70
CA ASN A 195 -9.28 -9.79 17.54
C ASN A 195 -7.79 -9.96 17.87
N TYR A 196 -6.89 -9.60 16.97
CA TYR A 196 -5.43 -9.73 17.17
C TYR A 196 -4.77 -8.47 17.71
N HIS A 197 -5.51 -7.37 17.88
CA HIS A 197 -4.99 -6.05 18.21
C HIS A 197 -4.20 -6.03 19.52
N ASP A 198 -4.73 -6.60 20.60
CA ASP A 198 -4.09 -6.60 21.92
C ASP A 198 -2.81 -7.44 21.97
N THR A 199 -2.63 -8.37 21.00
CA THR A 199 -1.35 -9.05 20.79
C THR A 199 -0.31 -8.10 20.20
N VAL A 200 -0.71 -7.12 19.40
CA VAL A 200 0.21 -6.22 18.68
C VAL A 200 0.56 -4.99 19.52
N VAL A 201 -0.39 -4.42 20.25
CA VAL A 201 -0.23 -3.18 21.03
C VAL A 201 -1.19 -3.15 22.20
N THR A 202 -0.74 -2.58 23.33
CA THR A 202 -1.56 -2.47 24.57
C THR A 202 -1.83 -1.02 24.98
N THR A 203 -1.12 -0.04 24.43
CA THR A 203 -1.16 1.36 24.86
C THR A 203 -2.30 2.17 24.22
N HIS A 204 -2.97 1.64 23.21
CA HIS A 204 -4.20 2.20 22.62
C HIS A 204 -5.07 1.08 22.08
N SER A 205 -6.39 1.33 21.98
CA SER A 205 -7.35 0.34 21.51
C SER A 205 -7.54 0.36 19.98
N TYR A 206 -8.09 -0.73 19.45
CA TYR A 206 -8.52 -0.82 18.04
C TYR A 206 -9.57 0.26 17.71
N GLU A 207 -10.56 0.45 18.59
CA GLU A 207 -11.60 1.46 18.45
C GLU A 207 -11.03 2.88 18.32
N GLN A 208 -9.97 3.22 19.05
CA GLN A 208 -9.32 4.54 18.92
C GLN A 208 -8.73 4.75 17.52
N ARG A 209 -8.26 3.67 16.85
CA ARG A 209 -7.79 3.74 15.46
C ARG A 209 -8.94 3.96 14.51
N VAL A 210 -10.01 3.16 14.62
CA VAL A 210 -11.22 3.33 13.81
C VAL A 210 -11.80 4.73 13.97
N ASN A 211 -11.95 5.20 15.21
CA ASN A 211 -12.48 6.54 15.49
C ASN A 211 -11.65 7.66 14.85
N THR A 212 -10.31 7.54 14.83
CA THR A 212 -9.46 8.53 14.14
C THR A 212 -9.75 8.58 12.64
N VAL A 213 -9.96 7.41 12.00
CA VAL A 213 -10.31 7.36 10.58
C VAL A 213 -11.68 8.00 10.32
N GLU A 214 -12.67 7.72 11.18
CA GLU A 214 -14.01 8.30 11.07
C GLU A 214 -14.01 9.84 11.28
N ILE A 215 -13.24 10.35 12.23
CA ILE A 215 -13.05 11.80 12.42
C ILE A 215 -12.50 12.43 11.12
N MET A 216 -11.48 11.84 10.50
CA MET A 216 -10.91 12.37 9.27
C MET A 216 -11.92 12.38 8.12
N LYS A 217 -12.74 11.31 7.99
CA LYS A 217 -13.83 11.25 7.01
C LYS A 217 -14.88 12.33 7.25
N ALA A 218 -15.28 12.55 8.51
CA ALA A 218 -16.24 13.58 8.87
C ALA A 218 -15.78 14.99 8.46
N HIS A 219 -14.47 15.23 8.47
CA HIS A 219 -13.84 16.47 7.99
C HIS A 219 -13.46 16.46 6.50
N HIS A 220 -13.96 15.49 5.72
CA HIS A 220 -13.69 15.36 4.28
C HIS A 220 -12.19 15.26 3.94
N ILE A 221 -11.41 14.61 4.80
CA ILE A 221 -10.04 14.19 4.52
C ILE A 221 -10.10 12.72 4.10
N SER A 222 -9.55 12.40 2.94
CA SER A 222 -9.59 11.04 2.37
C SER A 222 -8.87 10.04 3.30
N PRO A 223 -9.54 8.96 3.75
CA PRO A 223 -8.94 7.99 4.65
C PRO A 223 -7.94 7.09 3.91
N CYS A 224 -6.70 7.09 4.41
CA CYS A 224 -5.68 6.11 4.06
C CYS A 224 -5.49 5.20 5.27
N SER A 225 -5.94 3.96 5.19
CA SER A 225 -5.83 3.01 6.29
C SER A 225 -5.46 1.64 5.77
N GLY A 226 -4.51 0.99 6.42
CA GLY A 226 -3.96 -0.28 5.96
C GLY A 226 -3.58 -1.23 7.07
N VAL A 227 -2.82 -2.23 6.70
CA VAL A 227 -2.47 -3.38 7.53
C VAL A 227 -0.98 -3.67 7.53
N ILE A 228 -0.55 -4.51 8.47
CA ILE A 228 0.74 -5.17 8.50
C ILE A 228 0.46 -6.67 8.61
N CYS A 229 0.88 -7.44 7.62
CA CYS A 229 0.77 -8.89 7.61
C CYS A 229 2.11 -9.54 7.97
N GLY A 230 2.06 -10.70 8.64
CA GLY A 230 3.25 -11.46 9.04
C GLY A 230 3.64 -11.30 10.51
N MET A 231 2.71 -10.84 11.35
CA MET A 231 2.91 -10.70 12.80
C MET A 231 2.43 -11.93 13.61
N GLY A 232 2.08 -13.03 12.92
CA GLY A 232 1.51 -14.25 13.54
C GLY A 232 -0.02 -14.26 13.57
N GLU A 233 -0.66 -13.36 12.85
CA GLU A 233 -2.10 -13.32 12.67
C GLU A 233 -2.59 -14.53 11.86
N THR A 234 -3.82 -14.99 12.14
CA THR A 234 -4.45 -16.11 11.42
C THR A 234 -4.96 -15.70 10.05
N ASP A 235 -5.33 -16.66 9.21
CA ASP A 235 -5.99 -16.40 7.93
C ASP A 235 -7.35 -15.71 8.13
N GLN A 236 -8.08 -16.04 9.20
CA GLN A 236 -9.32 -15.35 9.56
C GLN A 236 -9.04 -13.87 9.89
N ASP A 237 -7.96 -13.56 10.61
CA ASP A 237 -7.58 -12.19 10.90
C ASP A 237 -7.30 -11.40 9.61
N ARG A 238 -6.67 -12.02 8.59
CA ARG A 238 -6.42 -11.39 7.27
C ARG A 238 -7.72 -11.06 6.54
N ILE A 239 -8.70 -11.97 6.60
CA ILE A 239 -10.04 -11.72 6.06
C ILE A 239 -10.69 -10.56 6.81
N ASP A 240 -10.68 -10.60 8.15
CA ASP A 240 -11.31 -9.56 8.97
C ASP A 240 -10.66 -8.18 8.75
N MET A 241 -9.35 -8.11 8.57
CA MET A 241 -8.65 -6.88 8.17
C MET A 241 -9.15 -6.32 6.83
N ALA A 242 -9.29 -7.18 5.81
CA ALA A 242 -9.75 -6.75 4.48
C ALA A 242 -11.18 -6.19 4.53
N PHE A 243 -12.06 -6.82 5.32
CA PHE A 243 -13.44 -6.37 5.49
C PHE A 243 -13.56 -5.15 6.40
N ALA A 244 -12.77 -5.04 7.47
CA ALA A 244 -12.75 -3.85 8.32
C ALA A 244 -12.37 -2.60 7.52
N LEU A 245 -11.39 -2.70 6.60
CA LEU A 245 -11.03 -1.60 5.71
C LEU A 245 -12.13 -1.24 4.71
N LYS A 246 -12.93 -2.22 4.29
CA LYS A 246 -14.13 -1.99 3.49
C LYS A 246 -15.22 -1.28 4.28
N GLU A 247 -15.45 -1.68 5.53
CA GLU A 247 -16.46 -1.10 6.42
C GLU A 247 -16.16 0.37 6.75
N ILE A 248 -14.92 0.72 7.06
CA ILE A 248 -14.51 2.12 7.27
C ILE A 248 -14.42 2.90 5.97
N ASP A 249 -14.65 2.24 4.84
CA ASP A 249 -14.59 2.83 3.49
C ASP A 249 -13.27 3.53 3.19
N ALA A 250 -12.15 2.88 3.51
CA ALA A 250 -10.81 3.41 3.24
C ALA A 250 -10.60 3.64 1.75
N ASP A 251 -10.16 4.84 1.35
CA ASP A 251 -9.89 5.18 -0.07
C ASP A 251 -8.56 4.61 -0.57
N SER A 252 -7.58 4.50 0.32
CA SER A 252 -6.27 3.93 0.03
C SER A 252 -5.89 2.93 1.12
N ILE A 253 -5.49 1.75 0.69
CA ILE A 253 -5.19 0.60 1.55
C ILE A 253 -3.71 0.21 1.36
N PRO A 254 -2.79 0.76 2.18
CA PRO A 254 -1.41 0.28 2.21
C PRO A 254 -1.33 -1.09 2.87
N ILE A 255 -0.81 -2.07 2.12
CA ILE A 255 -0.48 -3.40 2.61
C ILE A 255 1.01 -3.40 2.92
N ASN A 256 1.34 -3.45 4.21
CA ASN A 256 2.70 -3.66 4.67
C ASN A 256 2.90 -5.14 4.96
N PHE A 257 4.07 -5.63 4.66
CA PHE A 257 4.56 -6.92 5.13
C PHE A 257 5.57 -6.69 6.24
N LEU A 258 5.51 -7.49 7.29
CA LEU A 258 6.40 -7.30 8.42
C LEU A 258 7.87 -7.31 7.94
N HIS A 259 8.59 -6.26 8.29
CA HIS A 259 10.06 -6.24 8.25
C HIS A 259 10.54 -6.52 9.67
N PRO A 260 11.01 -7.72 9.98
CA PRO A 260 11.44 -8.06 11.33
C PRO A 260 12.60 -7.17 11.77
N ILE A 261 12.40 -6.42 12.84
CA ILE A 261 13.43 -5.53 13.41
C ILE A 261 13.90 -6.16 14.70
N GLN A 262 15.17 -6.49 14.78
CA GLN A 262 15.77 -7.12 15.96
C GLN A 262 15.50 -6.28 17.23
N GLY A 263 15.06 -6.96 18.28
CA GLY A 263 14.71 -6.33 19.55
C GLY A 263 13.25 -5.88 19.67
N THR A 264 12.46 -5.90 18.60
CA THR A 264 11.01 -5.76 18.67
C THR A 264 10.34 -7.10 19.02
N LYS A 265 9.07 -7.07 19.46
CA LYS A 265 8.30 -8.29 19.79
C LYS A 265 8.22 -9.28 18.61
N PHE A 266 8.12 -8.79 17.39
CA PHE A 266 8.01 -9.58 16.18
C PHE A 266 9.33 -9.64 15.38
N GLY A 267 10.46 -9.31 16.00
CA GLY A 267 11.76 -9.21 15.35
C GLY A 267 12.36 -10.53 14.84
N GLU A 268 11.82 -11.67 15.26
CA GLU A 268 12.26 -13.01 14.85
C GLU A 268 11.21 -13.74 13.97
N MET A 269 10.15 -13.03 13.54
CA MET A 269 9.11 -13.64 12.69
C MET A 269 9.61 -13.83 11.25
N ASP A 270 9.34 -15.02 10.69
CA ASP A 270 9.69 -15.38 9.31
C ASP A 270 8.62 -16.34 8.74
N GLU A 271 7.39 -15.86 8.62
CA GLU A 271 6.25 -16.68 8.18
C GLU A 271 5.76 -16.38 6.76
N LEU A 272 6.23 -15.26 6.18
CA LEU A 272 5.78 -14.81 4.87
C LEU A 272 6.67 -15.38 3.75
N THR A 273 6.03 -15.97 2.76
CA THR A 273 6.67 -16.29 1.49
C THR A 273 6.20 -15.33 0.41
N PRO A 274 6.97 -15.11 -0.68
CA PRO A 274 6.53 -14.26 -1.78
C PRO A 274 5.15 -14.63 -2.33
N MET A 275 4.84 -15.92 -2.47
CA MET A 275 3.55 -16.38 -2.96
C MET A 275 2.42 -16.11 -1.96
N LYS A 276 2.67 -16.23 -0.64
CA LYS A 276 1.70 -15.87 0.40
C LYS A 276 1.41 -14.36 0.36
N CYS A 277 2.43 -13.53 0.16
CA CYS A 277 2.25 -12.09 -0.01
C CYS A 277 1.39 -11.74 -1.24
N LEU A 278 1.63 -12.38 -2.38
CA LEU A 278 0.81 -12.18 -3.58
C LEU A 278 -0.65 -12.59 -3.34
N ARG A 279 -0.87 -13.72 -2.65
CA ARG A 279 -2.21 -14.19 -2.31
C ARG A 279 -2.95 -13.21 -1.38
N ILE A 280 -2.25 -12.61 -0.42
CA ILE A 280 -2.77 -11.55 0.45
C ILE A 280 -3.18 -10.32 -0.39
N ILE A 281 -2.32 -9.83 -1.29
CA ILE A 281 -2.63 -8.65 -2.11
C ILE A 281 -3.85 -8.92 -3.01
N ALA A 282 -3.93 -10.11 -3.61
CA ALA A 282 -5.09 -10.53 -4.41
C ALA A 282 -6.38 -10.53 -3.57
N LEU A 283 -6.37 -11.09 -2.36
CA LEU A 283 -7.50 -11.04 -1.42
C LEU A 283 -8.00 -9.62 -1.19
N PHE A 284 -7.08 -8.69 -0.86
CA PHE A 284 -7.45 -7.30 -0.57
C PHE A 284 -8.06 -6.62 -1.80
N ARG A 285 -7.58 -6.91 -3.02
CA ARG A 285 -8.18 -6.41 -4.27
C ARG A 285 -9.59 -6.97 -4.50
N LEU A 286 -9.79 -8.28 -4.30
CA LEU A 286 -11.09 -8.92 -4.50
C LEU A 286 -12.14 -8.40 -3.51
N VAL A 287 -11.77 -8.13 -2.26
CA VAL A 287 -12.67 -7.59 -1.22
C VAL A 287 -12.91 -6.09 -1.41
N ASN A 288 -11.91 -5.35 -1.90
CA ASN A 288 -11.92 -3.89 -2.06
C ASN A 288 -11.67 -3.48 -3.53
N PRO A 289 -12.59 -3.82 -4.46
CA PRO A 289 -12.34 -3.75 -5.90
C PRO A 289 -12.05 -2.34 -6.42
N THR A 290 -12.69 -1.32 -5.85
CA THR A 290 -12.61 0.07 -6.31
C THR A 290 -11.57 0.92 -5.56
N LYS A 291 -10.87 0.34 -4.56
CA LYS A 291 -9.97 1.10 -3.68
C LYS A 291 -8.53 1.08 -4.19
N GLU A 292 -7.78 2.13 -3.86
CA GLU A 292 -6.34 2.16 -4.11
C GLU A 292 -5.65 1.13 -3.21
N ILE A 293 -5.16 0.04 -3.79
CA ILE A 293 -4.33 -0.95 -3.08
C ILE A 293 -2.87 -0.57 -3.29
N ARG A 294 -2.15 -0.35 -2.17
CA ARG A 294 -0.75 0.08 -2.18
C ARG A 294 0.15 -0.98 -1.58
N ILE A 295 1.20 -1.35 -2.31
CA ILE A 295 2.28 -2.13 -1.72
C ILE A 295 3.18 -1.16 -0.96
N ALA A 296 3.41 -1.45 0.32
CA ALA A 296 4.07 -0.54 1.24
C ALA A 296 5.30 -1.17 1.89
N GLY A 297 5.58 -0.89 3.16
CA GLY A 297 6.80 -1.35 3.82
C GLY A 297 6.97 -2.87 3.81
N GLY A 298 8.24 -3.32 3.75
CA GLY A 298 8.62 -4.73 3.78
C GLY A 298 8.43 -5.49 2.47
N ARG A 299 8.05 -4.82 1.38
CA ARG A 299 7.83 -5.46 0.07
C ARG A 299 9.11 -6.09 -0.49
N GLU A 300 10.25 -5.41 -0.34
CA GLU A 300 11.52 -5.85 -0.90
C GLU A 300 11.98 -7.19 -0.31
N ILE A 301 11.85 -7.35 1.00
CA ILE A 301 12.30 -8.56 1.69
C ILE A 301 11.29 -9.71 1.61
N ASN A 302 9.99 -9.43 1.52
CA ASN A 302 8.95 -10.44 1.52
C ASN A 302 8.51 -10.87 0.12
N LEU A 303 8.42 -9.96 -0.84
CA LEU A 303 8.10 -10.29 -2.25
C LEU A 303 9.34 -10.67 -3.07
N GLN A 304 10.52 -10.19 -2.68
CA GLN A 304 11.79 -10.49 -3.35
C GLN A 304 11.71 -10.28 -4.88
N SER A 305 12.10 -11.25 -5.69
CA SER A 305 12.03 -11.19 -7.15
C SER A 305 10.60 -11.18 -7.71
N LEU A 306 9.57 -11.46 -6.89
CA LEU A 306 8.17 -11.45 -7.30
C LEU A 306 7.48 -10.09 -7.09
N GLN A 307 8.20 -9.05 -6.67
CA GLN A 307 7.64 -7.70 -6.52
C GLN A 307 6.83 -7.22 -7.74
N PRO A 308 7.27 -7.43 -9.00
CA PRO A 308 6.51 -7.01 -10.17
C PRO A 308 5.10 -7.61 -10.21
N LEU A 309 4.93 -8.88 -9.84
CA LEU A 309 3.64 -9.56 -9.86
C LEU A 309 2.61 -8.93 -8.89
N ALA A 310 3.07 -8.29 -7.82
CA ALA A 310 2.19 -7.61 -6.87
C ALA A 310 1.43 -6.44 -7.52
N LEU A 311 1.99 -5.79 -8.56
CA LEU A 311 1.33 -4.72 -9.32
C LEU A 311 0.17 -5.23 -10.20
N LEU A 312 0.04 -6.53 -10.40
CA LEU A 312 -1.14 -7.09 -11.06
C LEU A 312 -2.41 -6.92 -10.20
N ALA A 313 -2.30 -6.90 -8.87
CA ALA A 313 -3.44 -6.64 -7.97
C ALA A 313 -3.40 -5.23 -7.36
N ALA A 314 -2.21 -4.69 -7.08
CA ALA A 314 -2.03 -3.34 -6.56
C ALA A 314 -1.91 -2.31 -7.70
N ASN A 315 -2.26 -1.06 -7.41
CA ASN A 315 -2.16 0.07 -8.35
C ASN A 315 -1.39 1.26 -7.77
N SER A 316 -0.67 1.04 -6.66
CA SER A 316 0.08 2.08 -5.95
C SER A 316 1.27 1.46 -5.22
N ILE A 317 2.40 2.19 -5.13
CA ILE A 317 3.59 1.80 -4.38
C ILE A 317 4.17 2.98 -3.61
N PHE A 318 4.93 2.68 -2.53
CA PHE A 318 5.90 3.62 -1.99
C PHE A 318 7.22 3.45 -2.73
N VAL A 319 7.88 4.58 -3.03
CA VAL A 319 9.21 4.65 -3.63
C VAL A 319 10.18 5.36 -2.70
N GLY A 320 11.47 5.02 -2.80
CA GLY A 320 12.51 5.53 -1.91
C GLY A 320 12.47 4.88 -0.53
N ASP A 321 13.08 5.58 0.43
CA ASP A 321 13.24 5.07 1.79
C ASP A 321 11.93 5.07 2.60
N TYR A 322 11.87 4.15 3.58
CA TYR A 322 10.83 4.11 4.60
C TYR A 322 11.25 4.91 5.84
N LEU A 323 10.50 4.75 6.95
CA LEU A 323 10.72 5.56 8.15
C LEU A 323 12.10 5.32 8.81
N ILE A 324 12.50 4.05 8.90
CA ILE A 324 13.72 3.62 9.61
C ILE A 324 14.46 2.49 8.88
N THR A 325 13.99 2.11 7.74
CA THR A 325 14.60 1.10 6.85
C THR A 325 14.75 1.69 5.46
N GLY A 326 15.82 1.32 4.76
CA GLY A 326 15.98 1.69 3.37
C GLY A 326 14.96 0.96 2.48
N GLY A 327 14.55 1.62 1.41
CA GLY A 327 13.85 1.02 0.29
C GLY A 327 14.82 0.72 -0.86
N GLN A 328 14.29 0.33 -2.01
CA GLN A 328 15.11 0.20 -3.21
C GLN A 328 15.24 1.57 -3.94
N PRO A 329 16.29 1.77 -4.77
CA PRO A 329 16.40 2.97 -5.60
C PRO A 329 15.18 3.20 -6.49
N ASN A 330 14.75 4.45 -6.64
CA ASN A 330 13.56 4.84 -7.42
C ASN A 330 13.60 4.31 -8.86
N GLU A 331 14.78 4.28 -9.47
CA GLU A 331 15.01 3.80 -10.83
C GLU A 331 14.64 2.32 -10.99
N MET A 332 14.81 1.53 -9.95
CA MET A 332 14.39 0.12 -9.94
C MET A 332 12.86 0.00 -9.94
N ASP A 333 12.17 0.87 -9.22
CA ASP A 333 10.70 0.92 -9.21
C ASP A 333 10.15 1.38 -10.56
N TYR A 334 10.73 2.42 -11.14
CA TYR A 334 10.34 2.92 -12.47
C TYR A 334 10.53 1.84 -13.52
N ARG A 335 11.69 1.16 -13.52
CA ARG A 335 11.95 0.06 -14.42
C ARG A 335 10.98 -1.10 -14.23
N MET A 336 10.69 -1.48 -13.00
CA MET A 336 9.72 -2.55 -12.68
C MET A 336 8.33 -2.24 -13.27
N ILE A 337 7.88 -0.99 -13.19
CA ILE A 337 6.61 -0.54 -13.77
C ILE A 337 6.64 -0.64 -15.29
N GLN A 338 7.73 -0.17 -15.93
CA GLN A 338 7.91 -0.21 -17.38
C GLN A 338 8.02 -1.63 -17.92
N ASP A 339 8.78 -2.50 -17.26
CA ASP A 339 8.98 -3.91 -17.67
C ASP A 339 7.66 -4.70 -17.67
N LEU A 340 6.69 -4.31 -16.83
CA LEU A 340 5.32 -4.83 -16.84
C LEU A 340 4.42 -4.22 -17.94
N GLY A 341 4.89 -3.22 -18.67
CA GLY A 341 4.11 -2.43 -19.61
C GLY A 341 3.05 -1.56 -18.92
N PHE A 342 3.32 -1.16 -17.67
CA PHE A 342 2.52 -0.22 -16.89
C PHE A 342 3.09 1.20 -17.02
N GLU A 343 2.32 2.18 -16.55
CA GLU A 343 2.60 3.61 -16.63
C GLU A 343 2.52 4.24 -15.25
N ILE A 344 3.36 5.25 -14.99
CA ILE A 344 3.21 6.07 -13.78
C ILE A 344 1.95 6.93 -13.93
N ASP A 345 1.14 6.99 -12.88
CA ASP A 345 -0.08 7.80 -12.85
C ASP A 345 0.24 9.28 -12.60
N HIS A 346 0.20 10.06 -13.66
CA HIS A 346 0.38 11.52 -13.63
C HIS A 346 -0.95 12.30 -13.60
N SER A 347 -2.07 11.66 -13.29
CA SER A 347 -3.40 12.30 -13.33
C SER A 347 -3.56 13.50 -12.39
N ASN A 348 -2.64 13.69 -11.45
CA ASN A 348 -2.61 14.85 -10.56
C ASN A 348 -1.80 16.02 -11.15
N LEU A 349 -1.03 15.81 -12.24
CA LEU A 349 -0.19 16.85 -12.84
C LEU A 349 -0.96 17.58 -13.93
N PRO A 350 -0.69 18.89 -14.17
CA PRO A 350 -1.18 19.61 -15.33
C PRO A 350 -0.82 18.88 -16.63
N GLU A 351 -1.72 18.88 -17.62
CA GLU A 351 -1.53 18.16 -18.90
C GLU A 351 -0.20 18.52 -19.58
N ASP A 352 0.15 19.82 -19.62
CA ASP A 352 1.41 20.31 -20.20
C ASP A 352 2.66 19.72 -19.54
N THR A 353 2.59 19.44 -18.24
CA THR A 353 3.69 18.84 -17.46
C THR A 353 3.80 17.35 -17.73
N ALA A 354 2.67 16.65 -17.87
CA ALA A 354 2.63 15.21 -18.17
C ALA A 354 3.25 14.91 -19.55
N GLU A 355 2.96 15.74 -20.59
CA GLU A 355 3.55 15.60 -21.91
C GLU A 355 5.06 15.82 -21.95
N GLN A 356 5.56 16.86 -21.24
CA GLN A 356 7.00 17.15 -21.15
C GLN A 356 7.78 16.02 -20.45
N ILE A 357 7.16 15.36 -19.50
CA ILE A 357 7.72 14.23 -18.76
C ILE A 357 7.81 12.99 -19.64
N THR A 358 6.75 12.68 -20.39
CA THR A 358 6.71 11.55 -21.32
C THR A 358 7.82 11.69 -22.36
N GLN A 359 8.01 12.89 -22.91
CA GLN A 359 9.09 13.18 -23.87
C GLN A 359 10.50 13.02 -23.30
N LYS A 360 10.71 13.30 -21.99
CA LYS A 360 12.01 13.11 -21.33
C LYS A 360 12.33 11.65 -21.02
N LEU A 361 11.32 10.81 -20.87
CA LEU A 361 11.48 9.36 -20.59
C LEU A 361 11.70 8.55 -21.88
N GLU A 362 11.29 9.11 -23.04
CA GLU A 362 11.49 8.51 -24.36
C GLU A 362 12.82 8.92 -25.03
N ALA A 363 13.54 9.88 -24.47
CA ALA A 363 14.83 10.39 -24.96
C ALA A 363 16.01 9.79 -24.18
#